data_0287d6c9ae6f1dec99140105c42b6a8a
#
_entry.id   0287d6c9ae6f1dec99140105c42b6a8a
#
_cell.length_a   1.000
_cell.length_b   1.000
_cell.length_c   1.000
_cell.angle_alpha   90.00
_cell.angle_beta   90.00
_cell.angle_gamma   90.00
#
_symmetry.space_group_name_H-M   'P 1'
#
loop_
_entity.id
_entity.type
_entity.pdbx_description
1 polymer ?
#
loop_
_entity_poly.entity_id
_entity_poly.type
_entity_poly.pdbx_seq_one_letter_code
_entity_poly.pdbx_strand_id
1 'polypeptide(L)'
;VLLSIGKEHLYVWEKTEGMLHEDEGAERLRRITQNENMHPSVVKEGKIELLADVDGLFQVDVERLYDVNSVDEIMIATRHTNTAVKKGDKLAGMRVIPLIIDEKRLEEAEKKAGPEPLLKVTPWKLKTAGVITTGSEVYKGLIKDQFTPIVEKKLETFGIQMTKHVLCSDDTKMITDAIAEMKEAGVDLIICTGGMSVDPDDKTPGAI
;
A
#
# COMPACT_ATOMS: atom_id res chain seq x y z
N VAL A 1 2.65 -0.59 -48.67
CA VAL A 1 1.85 -0.55 -47.41
C VAL A 1 2.75 -0.66 -46.21
N LEU A 2 3.67 -1.66 -46.07
CA LEU A 2 4.53 -1.81 -44.88
C LEU A 2 5.42 -0.58 -44.63
N LEU A 3 6.09 -0.07 -45.65
CA LEU A 3 6.93 1.14 -45.54
C LEU A 3 6.14 2.39 -45.14
N SER A 4 4.87 2.50 -45.54
CA SER A 4 4.03 3.66 -45.15
C SER A 4 3.65 3.69 -43.68
N ILE A 5 3.80 2.58 -42.96
CA ILE A 5 3.61 2.46 -41.52
C ILE A 5 4.93 2.29 -40.72
N GLY A 6 6.07 2.55 -41.42
CA GLY A 6 7.40 2.47 -40.79
C GLY A 6 7.90 1.03 -40.54
N LYS A 7 7.36 0.04 -41.22
CA LYS A 7 7.79 -1.38 -41.08
C LYS A 7 8.53 -1.82 -42.34
N GLU A 8 9.74 -2.35 -42.20
CA GLU A 8 10.49 -2.94 -43.30
C GLU A 8 10.19 -4.43 -43.45
N HIS A 9 9.88 -5.10 -42.35
CA HIS A 9 9.64 -6.54 -42.28
C HIS A 9 8.30 -6.86 -41.66
N LEU A 10 7.66 -7.90 -42.10
CA LEU A 10 6.49 -8.53 -41.48
C LEU A 10 6.92 -9.85 -40.87
N TYR A 11 6.83 -9.97 -39.55
CA TYR A 11 7.05 -11.23 -38.86
C TYR A 11 5.71 -11.94 -38.73
N VAL A 12 5.62 -13.17 -39.22
CA VAL A 12 4.44 -14.04 -39.12
C VAL A 12 4.78 -15.16 -38.15
N TRP A 13 3.92 -15.33 -37.15
CA TRP A 13 4.03 -16.40 -36.17
C TRP A 13 2.81 -17.30 -36.31
N GLU A 14 3.02 -18.61 -36.29
CA GLU A 14 1.94 -19.58 -36.15
C GLU A 14 1.87 -20.06 -34.73
N LYS A 15 0.65 -19.97 -34.12
CA LYS A 15 0.40 -20.51 -32.80
C LYS A 15 0.35 -22.03 -32.89
N THR A 16 1.37 -22.71 -32.41
CA THR A 16 1.43 -24.17 -32.30
C THR A 16 0.88 -24.63 -30.95
N GLU A 17 0.61 -25.93 -30.83
CA GLU A 17 0.19 -26.54 -29.57
C GLU A 17 1.23 -26.31 -28.49
N GLY A 18 0.81 -25.91 -27.26
CA GLY A 18 1.69 -25.55 -26.13
C GLY A 18 2.25 -24.13 -26.17
N MET A 19 1.81 -23.30 -27.15
CA MET A 19 2.19 -21.88 -27.21
C MET A 19 0.98 -20.99 -26.94
N LEU A 20 1.21 -19.89 -26.21
CA LEU A 20 0.19 -18.89 -25.84
C LEU A 20 0.53 -17.53 -26.46
N HIS A 21 -0.51 -16.79 -26.88
CA HIS A 21 -0.37 -15.40 -27.30
C HIS A 21 -0.01 -14.51 -26.11
N GLU A 22 0.66 -13.38 -26.33
CA GLU A 22 1.09 -12.44 -25.28
C GLU A 22 -0.07 -11.99 -24.37
N ASP A 23 -1.26 -11.80 -24.91
CA ASP A 23 -2.45 -11.42 -24.15
C ASP A 23 -2.91 -12.54 -23.19
N GLU A 24 -2.85 -13.80 -23.64
CA GLU A 24 -3.17 -14.96 -22.81
C GLU A 24 -2.12 -15.14 -21.70
N GLY A 25 -0.85 -14.90 -22.04
CA GLY A 25 0.25 -14.91 -21.07
C GLY A 25 0.10 -13.83 -20.00
N ALA A 26 -0.20 -12.59 -20.39
CA ALA A 26 -0.45 -11.48 -19.48
C ALA A 26 -1.63 -11.77 -18.54
N GLU A 27 -2.69 -12.39 -19.04
CA GLU A 27 -3.86 -12.76 -18.25
C GLU A 27 -3.54 -13.86 -17.21
N ARG A 28 -2.66 -14.82 -17.53
CA ARG A 28 -2.18 -15.81 -16.55
C ARG A 28 -1.33 -15.16 -15.46
N LEU A 29 -0.45 -14.22 -15.82
CA LEU A 29 0.32 -13.45 -14.82
C LEU A 29 -0.59 -12.60 -13.92
N ARG A 30 -1.66 -12.02 -14.48
CA ARG A 30 -2.66 -11.30 -13.70
C ARG A 30 -3.29 -12.18 -12.61
N ARG A 31 -3.63 -13.42 -12.93
CA ARG A 31 -4.29 -14.34 -11.98
C ARG A 31 -3.43 -14.68 -10.77
N ILE A 32 -2.12 -14.77 -10.92
CA ILE A 32 -1.20 -15.03 -9.80
C ILE A 32 -0.86 -13.78 -8.99
N THR A 33 -1.15 -12.59 -9.53
CA THR A 33 -0.82 -11.32 -8.88
C THR A 33 -2.01 -10.65 -8.22
N GLN A 34 -3.17 -10.65 -8.86
CA GLN A 34 -4.34 -9.90 -8.44
C GLN A 34 -5.02 -10.49 -7.22
N ASN A 35 -5.32 -9.64 -6.25
CA ASN A 35 -6.14 -9.95 -5.07
C ASN A 35 -7.34 -8.99 -4.99
N GLU A 36 -8.06 -9.00 -3.87
CA GLU A 36 -9.13 -8.06 -3.57
C GLU A 36 -8.63 -6.60 -3.55
N ASN A 37 -9.56 -5.66 -3.71
CA ASN A 37 -9.31 -4.21 -3.69
C ASN A 37 -8.40 -3.71 -4.82
N MET A 38 -8.35 -4.44 -5.93
CA MET A 38 -7.67 -4.02 -7.16
C MET A 38 -8.35 -4.59 -8.40
N HIS A 39 -8.27 -3.86 -9.51
CA HIS A 39 -8.80 -4.29 -10.80
C HIS A 39 -7.76 -4.17 -11.91
N PRO A 40 -7.85 -4.98 -12.97
CA PRO A 40 -6.97 -4.89 -14.12
C PRO A 40 -7.40 -3.78 -15.09
N SER A 41 -6.45 -3.23 -15.81
CA SER A 41 -6.71 -2.49 -17.04
C SER A 41 -7.19 -3.45 -18.13
N VAL A 42 -7.68 -2.89 -19.25
CA VAL A 42 -7.83 -3.66 -20.48
C VAL A 42 -6.45 -4.14 -20.93
N VAL A 43 -6.38 -5.39 -21.40
CA VAL A 43 -5.15 -5.90 -22.00
C VAL A 43 -4.84 -5.15 -23.29
N LYS A 44 -3.60 -4.72 -23.45
CA LYS A 44 -3.13 -4.01 -24.63
C LYS A 44 -1.68 -4.38 -24.93
N GLU A 45 -1.43 -4.94 -26.13
CA GLU A 45 -0.09 -5.36 -26.57
C GLU A 45 0.60 -6.26 -25.52
N GLY A 46 -0.11 -7.27 -25.05
CA GLY A 46 0.39 -8.21 -24.05
C GLY A 46 0.63 -7.64 -22.66
N LYS A 47 0.17 -6.42 -22.37
CA LYS A 47 0.36 -5.75 -21.08
C LYS A 47 -0.96 -5.59 -20.33
N ILE A 48 -0.93 -5.89 -19.04
CA ILE A 48 -1.99 -5.58 -18.07
C ILE A 48 -1.40 -4.75 -16.93
N GLU A 49 -2.13 -3.73 -16.49
CA GLU A 49 -1.84 -2.97 -15.27
C GLU A 49 -2.88 -3.28 -14.20
N LEU A 50 -2.48 -3.33 -12.93
CA LEU A 50 -3.38 -3.41 -11.79
C LEU A 50 -3.50 -2.04 -11.13
N LEU A 51 -4.72 -1.64 -10.83
CA LEU A 51 -5.05 -0.36 -10.18
C LEU A 51 -5.74 -0.62 -8.85
N ALA A 52 -5.50 0.26 -7.87
CA ALA A 52 -6.15 0.17 -6.56
C ALA A 52 -7.62 0.59 -6.63
N ASP A 53 -8.51 -0.16 -5.97
CA ASP A 53 -9.94 0.17 -5.82
C ASP A 53 -10.23 1.03 -4.59
N VAL A 54 -9.30 1.03 -3.64
CA VAL A 54 -9.44 1.69 -2.34
C VAL A 54 -8.13 2.35 -1.91
N ASP A 55 -8.24 3.30 -0.99
CA ASP A 55 -7.09 3.82 -0.25
C ASP A 55 -6.65 2.79 0.79
N GLY A 56 -5.34 2.51 0.86
CA GLY A 56 -4.87 1.47 1.78
C GLY A 56 -3.36 1.27 1.77
N LEU A 57 -2.94 0.18 2.41
CA LEU A 57 -1.57 -0.29 2.42
C LEU A 57 -1.38 -1.32 1.30
N PHE A 58 -0.50 -1.02 0.37
CA PHE A 58 -0.08 -1.95 -0.68
C PHE A 58 1.08 -2.81 -0.20
N GLN A 59 0.96 -4.11 -0.40
CA GLN A 59 1.96 -5.10 0.00
C GLN A 59 2.24 -6.06 -1.15
N VAL A 60 3.50 -6.47 -1.24
CA VAL A 60 4.03 -7.43 -2.23
C VAL A 60 4.72 -8.55 -1.48
N ASP A 61 4.46 -9.79 -1.86
CA ASP A 61 5.30 -10.92 -1.49
C ASP A 61 6.57 -10.88 -2.36
N VAL A 62 7.59 -10.25 -1.83
CA VAL A 62 8.81 -9.92 -2.57
C VAL A 62 9.59 -11.17 -2.96
N GLU A 63 9.64 -12.18 -2.09
CA GLU A 63 10.38 -13.42 -2.34
C GLU A 63 9.73 -14.21 -3.47
N ARG A 64 8.44 -14.46 -3.40
CA ARG A 64 7.71 -15.16 -4.47
C ARG A 64 7.69 -14.37 -5.77
N LEU A 65 7.57 -13.04 -5.72
CA LEU A 65 7.66 -12.19 -6.91
C LEU A 65 9.03 -12.30 -7.57
N TYR A 66 10.11 -12.34 -6.80
CA TYR A 66 11.46 -12.55 -7.31
C TYR A 66 11.59 -13.91 -8.00
N ASP A 67 11.05 -14.96 -7.39
CA ASP A 67 11.05 -16.31 -7.96
C ASP A 67 10.27 -16.37 -9.28
N VAL A 68 9.09 -15.74 -9.35
CA VAL A 68 8.31 -15.64 -10.59
C VAL A 68 9.08 -14.89 -11.66
N ASN A 69 9.67 -13.74 -11.33
CA ASN A 69 10.44 -12.95 -12.31
C ASN A 69 11.79 -13.60 -12.70
N SER A 70 12.21 -14.69 -12.04
CA SER A 70 13.35 -15.49 -12.48
C SER A 70 13.04 -16.45 -13.63
N VAL A 71 11.76 -16.60 -14.00
CA VAL A 71 11.35 -17.33 -15.18
C VAL A 71 11.60 -16.46 -16.40
N ASP A 72 12.28 -17.02 -17.42
CA ASP A 72 12.61 -16.29 -18.64
C ASP A 72 11.35 -15.78 -19.38
N GLU A 73 11.48 -14.62 -20.00
CA GLU A 73 10.45 -14.00 -20.83
C GLU A 73 9.18 -13.54 -20.08
N ILE A 74 9.22 -13.49 -18.75
CA ILE A 74 8.14 -13.00 -17.89
C ILE A 74 8.60 -11.76 -17.15
N MET A 75 7.71 -10.79 -16.99
CA MET A 75 7.98 -9.57 -16.23
C MET A 75 6.75 -9.10 -15.48
N ILE A 76 6.90 -8.94 -14.16
CA ILE A 76 5.95 -8.29 -13.26
C ILE A 76 6.70 -7.18 -12.52
N ALA A 77 6.36 -5.92 -12.80
CA ALA A 77 6.88 -4.75 -12.11
C ALA A 77 5.83 -4.22 -11.14
N THR A 78 6.24 -3.83 -9.93
CA THR A 78 5.34 -3.35 -8.87
C THR A 78 5.84 -2.07 -8.22
N ARG A 79 4.98 -1.38 -7.49
CA ARG A 79 5.43 -0.42 -6.47
C ARG A 79 6.16 -1.16 -5.34
N HIS A 80 6.92 -0.43 -4.53
CA HIS A 80 7.51 -1.00 -3.31
C HIS A 80 6.44 -1.52 -2.37
N THR A 81 6.74 -2.64 -1.71
CA THR A 81 5.90 -3.17 -0.63
C THR A 81 5.81 -2.20 0.55
N ASN A 82 4.73 -2.29 1.33
CA ASN A 82 4.44 -1.43 2.47
C ASN A 82 4.32 0.07 2.10
N THR A 83 3.76 0.36 0.93
CA THR A 83 3.52 1.72 0.44
C THR A 83 2.03 2.09 0.58
N ALA A 84 1.76 3.29 1.08
CA ALA A 84 0.42 3.85 1.06
C ALA A 84 -0.01 4.13 -0.39
N VAL A 85 -1.21 3.69 -0.75
CA VAL A 85 -1.80 3.89 -2.08
C VAL A 85 -3.17 4.53 -1.97
N LYS A 86 -3.57 5.23 -3.02
CA LYS A 86 -4.91 5.81 -3.18
C LYS A 86 -5.67 5.05 -4.27
N LYS A 87 -7.00 5.09 -4.17
CA LYS A 87 -7.88 4.59 -5.22
C LYS A 87 -7.48 5.17 -6.59
N GLY A 88 -7.31 4.29 -7.58
CA GLY A 88 -6.87 4.62 -8.93
C GLY A 88 -5.35 4.61 -9.14
N ASP A 89 -4.56 4.45 -8.07
CA ASP A 89 -3.12 4.32 -8.21
C ASP A 89 -2.75 3.03 -8.95
N LYS A 90 -1.76 3.12 -9.84
CA LYS A 90 -1.17 1.94 -10.48
C LYS A 90 -0.31 1.20 -9.46
N LEU A 91 -0.59 -0.09 -9.28
CA LEU A 91 0.06 -0.98 -8.32
C LEU A 91 1.16 -1.81 -8.97
N ALA A 92 0.86 -2.37 -10.13
CA ALA A 92 1.73 -3.27 -10.87
C ALA A 92 1.45 -3.20 -12.37
N GLY A 93 2.42 -3.64 -13.16
CA GLY A 93 2.26 -3.92 -14.58
C GLY A 93 2.93 -5.24 -14.90
N MET A 94 2.30 -6.05 -15.74
CA MET A 94 2.79 -7.37 -16.11
C MET A 94 2.66 -7.61 -17.60
N ARG A 95 3.59 -8.41 -18.13
CA ARG A 95 3.59 -8.86 -19.51
C ARG A 95 4.49 -10.08 -19.70
N VAL A 96 4.27 -10.80 -20.78
CA VAL A 96 5.31 -11.66 -21.36
C VAL A 96 6.08 -10.86 -22.41
N ILE A 97 7.35 -11.17 -22.63
CA ILE A 97 8.22 -10.38 -23.52
C ILE A 97 7.98 -10.72 -24.99
N PRO A 98 7.90 -12.03 -25.40
CA PRO A 98 7.64 -12.40 -26.78
C PRO A 98 6.15 -12.31 -27.13
N LEU A 99 5.83 -12.17 -28.42
CA LEU A 99 4.46 -12.21 -28.95
C LEU A 99 3.77 -13.57 -28.66
N ILE A 100 4.56 -14.65 -28.67
CA ILE A 100 4.13 -16.03 -28.39
C ILE A 100 5.11 -16.63 -27.40
N ILE A 101 4.60 -17.18 -26.29
CA ILE A 101 5.39 -17.78 -25.20
C ILE A 101 5.06 -19.26 -25.03
N ASP A 102 6.04 -20.08 -24.64
CA ASP A 102 5.82 -21.47 -24.24
C ASP A 102 4.97 -21.53 -22.96
N GLU A 103 3.87 -22.27 -23.01
CA GLU A 103 2.95 -22.45 -21.88
C GLU A 103 3.65 -22.97 -20.61
N LYS A 104 4.66 -23.82 -20.75
CA LYS A 104 5.44 -24.36 -19.62
C LYS A 104 6.11 -23.29 -18.80
N ARG A 105 6.51 -22.16 -19.39
CA ARG A 105 7.08 -21.04 -18.62
C ARG A 105 6.04 -20.40 -17.71
N LEU A 106 4.80 -20.29 -18.17
CA LEU A 106 3.72 -19.78 -17.33
C LEU A 106 3.31 -20.78 -16.25
N GLU A 107 3.32 -22.09 -16.54
CA GLU A 107 3.12 -23.14 -15.54
C GLU A 107 4.22 -23.09 -14.46
N GLU A 108 5.47 -22.86 -14.86
CA GLU A 108 6.58 -22.69 -13.91
C GLU A 108 6.37 -21.43 -13.04
N ALA A 109 5.98 -20.30 -13.64
CA ALA A 109 5.69 -19.06 -12.92
C ALA A 109 4.54 -19.24 -11.92
N GLU A 110 3.44 -19.90 -12.32
CA GLU A 110 2.31 -20.22 -11.46
C GLU A 110 2.71 -21.14 -10.29
N LYS A 111 3.56 -22.14 -10.55
CA LYS A 111 4.09 -23.00 -9.50
C LYS A 111 4.95 -22.24 -8.49
N LYS A 112 5.80 -21.30 -8.94
CA LYS A 112 6.63 -20.44 -8.10
C LYS A 112 5.77 -19.43 -7.32
N ALA A 113 4.72 -18.89 -7.92
CA ALA A 113 3.77 -18.01 -7.26
C ALA A 113 3.00 -18.71 -6.13
N GLY A 114 2.73 -20.01 -6.27
CA GLY A 114 1.93 -20.75 -5.30
C GLY A 114 0.44 -20.37 -5.33
N PRO A 115 -0.35 -20.81 -4.33
CA PRO A 115 -1.81 -20.67 -4.36
C PRO A 115 -2.32 -19.27 -4.00
N GLU A 116 -1.55 -18.48 -3.27
CA GLU A 116 -1.98 -17.15 -2.80
C GLU A 116 -1.49 -16.06 -3.74
N PRO A 117 -2.31 -15.02 -4.01
CA PRO A 117 -1.91 -13.88 -4.82
C PRO A 117 -0.65 -13.19 -4.29
N LEU A 118 0.20 -12.70 -5.21
CA LEU A 118 1.46 -12.03 -4.88
C LEU A 118 1.27 -10.62 -4.29
N LEU A 119 0.14 -9.97 -4.60
CA LEU A 119 -0.13 -8.59 -4.22
C LEU A 119 -1.34 -8.51 -3.29
N LYS A 120 -1.34 -7.49 -2.43
CA LYS A 120 -2.44 -7.21 -1.51
C LYS A 120 -2.61 -5.71 -1.32
N VAL A 121 -3.86 -5.23 -1.28
CA VAL A 121 -4.22 -3.90 -0.78
C VAL A 121 -5.12 -4.07 0.43
N THR A 122 -4.64 -3.58 1.59
CA THR A 122 -5.40 -3.60 2.84
C THR A 122 -5.98 -2.20 3.07
N PRO A 123 -7.31 -2.02 3.05
CA PRO A 123 -7.94 -0.73 3.26
C PRO A 123 -7.62 -0.16 4.65
N TRP A 124 -7.54 1.18 4.75
CA TRP A 124 -7.43 1.85 6.04
C TRP A 124 -8.71 1.64 6.86
N LYS A 125 -8.56 1.11 8.06
CA LYS A 125 -9.70 0.84 8.97
C LYS A 125 -9.97 2.00 9.90
N LEU A 126 -8.93 2.69 10.38
CA LEU A 126 -9.05 3.78 11.33
C LEU A 126 -9.63 5.02 10.64
N LYS A 127 -10.63 5.65 11.28
CA LYS A 127 -11.35 6.82 10.76
C LYS A 127 -11.25 8.03 11.68
N THR A 128 -11.08 7.81 12.98
CA THR A 128 -11.06 8.83 14.00
C THR A 128 -9.81 8.77 14.85
N ALA A 129 -9.32 9.93 15.27
CA ALA A 129 -8.20 10.02 16.22
C ALA A 129 -8.47 11.06 17.31
N GLY A 130 -7.95 10.76 18.48
CA GLY A 130 -7.76 11.71 19.58
C GLY A 130 -6.28 12.04 19.76
N VAL A 131 -5.97 13.30 20.02
CA VAL A 131 -4.59 13.76 20.28
C VAL A 131 -4.51 14.31 21.69
N ILE A 132 -3.55 13.81 22.46
CA ILE A 132 -3.20 14.31 23.80
C ILE A 132 -1.82 14.96 23.68
N THR A 133 -1.77 16.27 23.87
CA THR A 133 -0.51 17.01 23.89
C THR A 133 -0.12 17.29 25.33
N THR A 134 1.02 16.73 25.76
CA THR A 134 1.54 16.90 27.12
C THR A 134 2.65 17.94 27.15
N GLY A 135 2.79 18.57 28.29
CA GLY A 135 3.83 19.57 28.56
C GLY A 135 3.30 20.71 29.37
N SER A 136 3.95 20.99 30.51
CA SER A 136 3.53 22.01 31.47
C SER A 136 3.50 23.42 30.86
N GLU A 137 4.40 23.74 29.93
CA GLU A 137 4.44 25.06 29.29
C GLU A 137 3.29 25.25 28.31
N VAL A 138 2.98 24.18 27.48
CA VAL A 138 1.85 24.22 26.54
C VAL A 138 0.54 24.28 27.31
N TYR A 139 0.39 23.46 28.34
CA TYR A 139 -0.79 23.42 29.20
C TYR A 139 -1.09 24.76 29.86
N LYS A 140 -0.05 25.45 30.36
CA LYS A 140 -0.16 26.79 30.98
C LYS A 140 -0.28 27.93 29.96
N GLY A 141 -0.24 27.62 28.66
CA GLY A 141 -0.31 28.60 27.57
C GLY A 141 0.95 29.48 27.43
N LEU A 142 2.08 29.08 28.00
CA LEU A 142 3.34 29.81 27.90
C LEU A 142 3.96 29.68 26.52
N ILE A 143 3.77 28.55 25.87
CA ILE A 143 4.15 28.29 24.47
C ILE A 143 2.97 27.75 23.70
N LYS A 144 2.95 28.00 22.38
CA LYS A 144 1.92 27.49 21.48
C LYS A 144 2.20 26.04 21.12
N ASP A 145 1.17 25.21 21.16
CA ASP A 145 1.23 23.85 20.63
C ASP A 145 1.54 23.88 19.13
N GLN A 146 2.66 23.31 18.75
CA GLN A 146 3.12 23.16 17.35
C GLN A 146 2.99 21.75 16.83
N PHE A 147 2.78 20.75 17.71
CA PHE A 147 2.69 19.35 17.33
C PHE A 147 1.31 18.99 16.78
N THR A 148 0.26 19.39 17.44
CA THR A 148 -1.12 19.05 17.02
C THR A 148 -1.41 19.41 15.58
N PRO A 149 -1.09 20.61 15.05
CA PRO A 149 -1.36 20.91 13.63
C PRO A 149 -0.60 20.02 12.65
N ILE A 150 0.61 19.56 13.02
CA ILE A 150 1.42 18.64 12.21
C ILE A 150 0.80 17.24 12.21
N VAL A 151 0.40 16.76 13.39
CA VAL A 151 -0.26 15.46 13.57
C VAL A 151 -1.59 15.44 12.81
N GLU A 152 -2.41 16.48 12.95
CA GLU A 152 -3.69 16.62 12.25
C GLU A 152 -3.51 16.50 10.73
N LYS A 153 -2.61 17.30 10.16
CA LYS A 153 -2.30 17.25 8.73
C LYS A 153 -1.81 15.87 8.28
N LYS A 154 -1.05 15.18 9.14
CA LYS A 154 -0.60 13.81 8.85
C LYS A 154 -1.75 12.81 8.86
N LEU A 155 -2.64 12.90 9.83
CA LEU A 155 -3.85 12.05 9.92
C LEU A 155 -4.75 12.22 8.69
N GLU A 156 -4.95 13.46 8.22
CA GLU A 156 -5.72 13.77 7.02
C GLU A 156 -5.19 13.03 5.78
N THR A 157 -3.87 12.85 5.64
CA THR A 157 -3.28 12.12 4.49
C THR A 157 -3.73 10.66 4.42
N PHE A 158 -4.16 10.09 5.56
CA PHE A 158 -4.69 8.72 5.68
C PHE A 158 -6.23 8.69 5.78
N GLY A 159 -6.90 9.84 5.62
CA GLY A 159 -8.35 9.95 5.76
C GLY A 159 -8.85 9.75 7.19
N ILE A 160 -7.99 10.00 8.20
CA ILE A 160 -8.33 9.93 9.62
C ILE A 160 -8.66 11.34 10.11
N GLN A 161 -9.84 11.51 10.69
CA GLN A 161 -10.28 12.79 11.26
C GLN A 161 -9.86 12.90 12.73
N MET A 162 -9.19 13.98 13.09
CA MET A 162 -8.97 14.31 14.50
C MET A 162 -10.30 14.81 15.11
N THR A 163 -10.90 14.01 16.00
CA THR A 163 -12.21 14.30 16.60
C THR A 163 -12.10 14.86 18.02
N LYS A 164 -10.98 14.61 18.69
CA LYS A 164 -10.69 15.11 20.04
C LYS A 164 -9.25 15.59 20.17
N HIS A 165 -9.06 16.67 20.91
CA HIS A 165 -7.75 17.16 21.31
C HIS A 165 -7.79 17.61 22.76
N VAL A 166 -6.83 17.17 23.56
CA VAL A 166 -6.70 17.53 24.99
C VAL A 166 -5.28 17.96 25.26
N LEU A 167 -5.13 19.09 25.96
CA LEU A 167 -3.85 19.54 26.51
C LEU A 167 -3.74 19.04 27.97
N CYS A 168 -2.64 18.37 28.30
CA CYS A 168 -2.33 17.91 29.66
C CYS A 168 -1.03 18.52 30.16
N SER A 169 -0.95 18.73 31.47
CA SER A 169 0.35 18.91 32.11
C SER A 169 1.10 17.56 32.18
N ASP A 170 2.33 17.58 32.69
CA ASP A 170 3.13 16.35 32.89
C ASP A 170 2.68 15.61 34.18
N ASP A 171 1.36 15.43 34.33
CA ASP A 171 0.69 14.71 35.40
C ASP A 171 0.14 13.39 34.90
N THR A 172 0.64 12.26 35.45
CA THR A 172 0.26 10.90 35.04
C THR A 172 -1.25 10.69 35.11
N LYS A 173 -1.90 11.17 36.19
CA LYS A 173 -3.35 10.96 36.36
C LYS A 173 -4.13 11.73 35.29
N MET A 174 -3.76 12.97 35.01
CA MET A 174 -4.43 13.77 33.97
C MET A 174 -4.31 13.14 32.60
N ILE A 175 -3.12 12.61 32.24
CA ILE A 175 -2.89 11.92 30.98
C ILE A 175 -3.72 10.63 30.91
N THR A 176 -3.71 9.81 31.97
CA THR A 176 -4.48 8.56 32.05
C THR A 176 -5.98 8.81 31.93
N ASP A 177 -6.51 9.83 32.65
CA ASP A 177 -7.92 10.21 32.59
C ASP A 177 -8.31 10.67 31.17
N ALA A 178 -7.45 11.44 30.48
CA ALA A 178 -7.66 11.85 29.09
C ALA A 178 -7.67 10.65 28.10
N ILE A 179 -6.78 9.68 28.31
CA ILE A 179 -6.76 8.44 27.52
C ILE A 179 -8.06 7.64 27.73
N ALA A 180 -8.50 7.50 28.99
CA ALA A 180 -9.73 6.80 29.32
C ALA A 180 -10.95 7.46 28.68
N GLU A 181 -11.06 8.79 28.76
CA GLU A 181 -12.13 9.56 28.12
C GLU A 181 -12.17 9.37 26.60
N MET A 182 -11.00 9.39 25.94
CA MET A 182 -10.93 9.15 24.48
C MET A 182 -11.31 7.72 24.12
N LYS A 183 -10.91 6.75 24.93
CA LYS A 183 -11.28 5.33 24.75
C LYS A 183 -12.78 5.13 24.94
N GLU A 184 -13.40 5.73 25.94
CA GLU A 184 -14.85 5.69 26.16
C GLU A 184 -15.63 6.38 25.02
N ALA A 185 -15.06 7.45 24.45
CA ALA A 185 -15.62 8.12 23.28
C ALA A 185 -15.50 7.31 21.99
N GLY A 186 -14.80 6.17 22.00
CA GLY A 186 -14.69 5.25 20.88
C GLY A 186 -13.85 5.75 19.71
N VAL A 187 -12.82 6.60 19.97
CA VAL A 187 -11.87 6.96 18.90
C VAL A 187 -11.02 5.75 18.51
N ASP A 188 -10.74 5.62 17.21
CA ASP A 188 -9.98 4.47 16.68
C ASP A 188 -8.48 4.51 17.03
N LEU A 189 -7.94 5.70 17.22
CA LEU A 189 -6.51 5.94 17.46
C LEU A 189 -6.32 7.04 18.48
N ILE A 190 -5.49 6.80 19.50
CA ILE A 190 -5.07 7.83 20.47
C ILE A 190 -3.58 8.09 20.27
N ILE A 191 -3.21 9.34 20.06
CA ILE A 191 -1.83 9.79 19.88
C ILE A 191 -1.46 10.69 21.04
N CYS A 192 -0.42 10.32 21.79
CA CYS A 192 0.17 11.16 22.83
C CYS A 192 1.44 11.82 22.28
N THR A 193 1.58 13.13 22.50
CA THR A 193 2.77 13.91 22.11
C THR A 193 3.28 14.71 23.28
N GLY A 194 4.61 14.87 23.39
CA GLY A 194 5.26 15.52 24.53
C GLY A 194 5.54 14.55 25.69
N GLY A 195 6.42 14.95 26.61
CA GLY A 195 6.79 14.17 27.80
C GLY A 195 7.26 12.75 27.50
N MET A 196 7.96 12.54 26.37
CA MET A 196 8.36 11.22 25.85
C MET A 196 9.87 11.00 25.91
N SER A 197 10.64 11.93 26.51
CA SER A 197 12.08 11.83 26.64
C SER A 197 12.49 10.95 27.82
N VAL A 198 13.77 10.89 28.11
CA VAL A 198 14.35 10.11 29.22
C VAL A 198 14.40 10.90 30.54
N ASP A 199 13.89 12.13 30.56
CA ASP A 199 13.90 12.94 31.75
C ASP A 199 12.94 12.38 32.82
N PRO A 200 13.30 12.49 34.14
CA PRO A 200 12.46 11.96 35.22
C PRO A 200 11.07 12.63 35.30
N ASP A 201 10.92 13.82 34.71
CA ASP A 201 9.68 14.58 34.69
C ASP A 201 8.76 14.16 33.49
N ASP A 202 9.26 13.38 32.56
CA ASP A 202 8.49 12.85 31.44
C ASP A 202 7.60 11.71 31.90
N LYS A 203 6.30 11.96 32.02
CA LYS A 203 5.31 11.02 32.58
C LYS A 203 4.48 10.28 31.53
N THR A 204 4.52 10.71 30.29
CA THR A 204 3.66 10.16 29.21
C THR A 204 3.85 8.66 28.98
N PRO A 205 5.09 8.09 28.90
CA PRO A 205 5.26 6.64 28.72
C PRO A 205 4.70 5.80 29.87
N GLY A 206 4.76 6.34 31.10
CA GLY A 206 4.24 5.64 32.28
C GLY A 206 2.72 5.78 32.47
N ALA A 207 2.07 6.67 31.70
CA ALA A 207 0.62 6.91 31.74
C ALA A 207 -0.12 6.11 30.66
N ILE A 208 0.58 5.64 29.62
CA ILE A 208 0.05 4.79 28.55
C ILE A 208 0.10 3.32 28.96
#